data_790989ac84f8678d155dbbc9de5bb5b3
#
_entry.id   790989ac84f8678d155dbbc9de5bb5b3
#
_cell.length_a   1.000
_cell.length_b   1.000
_cell.length_c   1.000
_cell.angle_alpha   90.00
_cell.angle_beta   90.00
_cell.angle_gamma   90.00
#
_symmetry.space_group_name_H-M   'P 1'
#
loop_
_entity.id
_entity.type
_entity.pdbx_description
1 polymer ?
#
loop_
_entity_poly.entity_id
_entity_poly.type
_entity_poly.pdbx_seq_one_letter_code
_entity_poly.pdbx_strand_id
1 'polypeptide(L)'
;MQSVQLIERLINLVDPAGNLFLNMSADEALARVASGDPEQVRGIDGQFALIHKQAKIIRMARSIGRPLRYFIAKQHAGPVLVIAERIDTIWNWLKQEGLDGQFHPSYTRMVPAHHLTELALVGCPDPSPTYTRFFNPQRNRLSTNLDEIGTAYIGALATELSKWLDQAGPTEPIGVLFSGGIDSGAVLLTLYYLLLQRGEAPQRLKAFTLDVDGNGADARQGQEFLEQLDLGYLLERIEVPASAISVDAAIAVLEDYKPLDVQAAAMTLALCQAIRARYPDWKLLVDGDGGDENLKDYPIHENTELTIRSVLNNQMLYQEGWGVHAIKHSLTYSGGQSRGHVRSSAPVAATGFRGFSPFALPNVIEVAEGIPFIELTDWNEARLYALKGEVVRRGVAAITGLTMPTFEKRRFQRGATNDQTFDTVFPTDPQEYRQRFLSRWS
;
A
#
# COMPACT_ATOMS: atom_id res chain seq x y z
N MET A 1 -36.76 3.08 -32.14
CA MET A 1 -35.51 3.54 -31.54
C MET A 1 -35.57 3.09 -30.08
N GLN A 2 -34.78 2.11 -29.68
CA GLN A 2 -34.63 1.79 -28.26
C GLN A 2 -33.96 2.99 -27.58
N SER A 3 -34.60 3.52 -26.55
CA SER A 3 -34.01 4.59 -25.74
C SER A 3 -32.69 4.06 -25.12
N VAL A 4 -31.58 4.71 -25.41
CA VAL A 4 -30.30 4.41 -24.77
C VAL A 4 -30.48 4.67 -23.27
N GLN A 5 -30.44 3.62 -22.47
CA GLN A 5 -30.52 3.77 -21.01
C GLN A 5 -29.23 4.45 -20.51
N LEU A 6 -29.38 5.55 -19.82
CA LEU A 6 -28.28 6.30 -19.21
C LEU A 6 -28.09 5.79 -17.79
N ILE A 7 -26.84 5.73 -17.32
CA ILE A 7 -26.56 5.64 -15.89
C ILE A 7 -26.83 7.04 -15.32
N GLU A 8 -27.98 7.23 -14.73
CA GLU A 8 -28.39 8.54 -14.20
C GLU A 8 -27.96 8.69 -12.74
N ARG A 9 -27.89 7.59 -12.01
CA ARG A 9 -27.63 7.57 -10.57
C ARG A 9 -26.18 7.19 -10.29
N LEU A 10 -25.45 8.11 -9.67
CA LEU A 10 -24.13 7.88 -9.09
C LEU A 10 -24.24 7.88 -7.57
N ILE A 11 -23.79 6.81 -6.93
CA ILE A 11 -23.66 6.69 -5.48
C ILE A 11 -22.16 6.69 -5.16
N ASN A 12 -21.72 7.77 -4.54
CA ASN A 12 -20.34 7.91 -4.09
C ASN A 12 -20.28 7.70 -2.56
N LEU A 13 -19.68 6.59 -2.15
CA LEU A 13 -19.51 6.18 -0.75
C LEU A 13 -18.04 6.32 -0.28
N VAL A 14 -17.21 7.00 -1.05
CA VAL A 14 -15.80 7.25 -0.68
C VAL A 14 -15.75 8.34 0.38
N ASP A 15 -15.01 8.08 1.46
CA ASP A 15 -14.75 9.10 2.47
C ASP A 15 -13.66 10.08 1.99
N PRO A 16 -14.00 11.34 1.71
CA PRO A 16 -13.01 12.33 1.28
C PRO A 16 -11.97 12.65 2.35
N ALA A 17 -12.28 12.45 3.64
CA ALA A 17 -11.34 12.71 4.74
C ALA A 17 -10.17 11.73 4.77
N GLY A 18 -10.29 10.58 4.09
CA GLY A 18 -9.20 9.63 3.93
C GLY A 18 -8.15 10.05 2.90
N ASN A 19 -8.38 11.11 2.11
CA ASN A 19 -7.37 11.61 1.19
C ASN A 19 -6.29 12.41 1.93
N LEU A 20 -5.07 12.26 1.47
CA LEU A 20 -3.91 13.04 1.91
C LEU A 20 -3.29 13.72 0.69
N PHE A 21 -3.27 15.04 0.67
CA PHE A 21 -2.63 15.83 -0.37
C PHE A 21 -1.42 16.53 0.22
N LEU A 22 -0.25 16.37 -0.39
CA LEU A 22 1.02 16.91 0.11
C LEU A 22 1.40 18.25 -0.54
N ASN A 23 0.77 18.61 -1.65
CA ASN A 23 1.19 19.78 -2.43
C ASN A 23 0.05 20.68 -2.90
N MET A 24 -1.19 20.37 -2.56
CA MET A 24 -2.35 21.16 -2.98
C MET A 24 -3.57 20.92 -2.08
N SER A 25 -4.62 21.70 -2.26
CA SER A 25 -5.91 21.49 -1.62
C SER A 25 -6.70 20.34 -2.30
N ALA A 26 -7.73 19.84 -1.60
CA ALA A 26 -8.63 18.82 -2.14
C ALA A 26 -9.41 19.33 -3.38
N ASP A 27 -9.82 20.59 -3.37
CA ASP A 27 -10.54 21.21 -4.48
C ASP A 27 -9.68 21.34 -5.73
N GLU A 28 -8.40 21.72 -5.58
CA GLU A 28 -7.44 21.76 -6.68
C GLU A 28 -7.18 20.36 -7.25
N ALA A 29 -7.01 19.37 -6.39
CA ALA A 29 -6.83 17.98 -6.83
C ALA A 29 -8.06 17.47 -7.59
N LEU A 30 -9.26 17.78 -7.11
CA LEU A 30 -10.50 17.40 -7.80
C LEU A 30 -10.63 18.12 -9.15
N ALA A 31 -10.26 19.40 -9.23
CA ALA A 31 -10.26 20.15 -10.48
C ALA A 31 -9.30 19.56 -11.52
N ARG A 32 -8.14 19.04 -11.10
CA ARG A 32 -7.21 18.32 -11.98
C ARG A 32 -7.81 17.04 -12.55
N VAL A 33 -8.50 16.25 -11.74
CA VAL A 33 -9.22 15.05 -12.22
C VAL A 33 -10.37 15.46 -13.15
N ALA A 34 -11.08 16.54 -12.82
CA ALA A 34 -12.17 17.07 -13.64
C ALA A 34 -11.72 17.51 -15.04
N SER A 35 -10.48 17.99 -15.18
CA SER A 35 -9.94 18.39 -16.50
C SER A 35 -9.87 17.26 -17.50
N GLY A 36 -9.68 16.01 -17.03
CA GLY A 36 -9.43 14.86 -17.90
C GLY A 36 -8.01 14.80 -18.48
N ASP A 37 -7.13 15.70 -18.06
CA ASP A 37 -5.75 15.78 -18.52
C ASP A 37 -4.82 14.96 -17.60
N PRO A 38 -4.20 13.88 -18.10
CA PRO A 38 -3.32 13.02 -17.31
C PRO A 38 -2.10 13.77 -16.75
N GLU A 39 -1.58 14.78 -17.46
CA GLU A 39 -0.45 15.56 -16.98
C GLU A 39 -0.82 16.41 -15.75
N GLN A 40 -2.03 16.96 -15.72
CA GLN A 40 -2.51 17.66 -14.54
C GLN A 40 -2.73 16.71 -13.37
N VAL A 41 -3.28 15.51 -13.61
CA VAL A 41 -3.49 14.49 -12.57
C VAL A 41 -2.15 13.98 -12.04
N ARG A 42 -1.11 13.83 -12.88
CA ARG A 42 0.26 13.49 -12.45
C ARG A 42 0.80 14.48 -11.41
N GLY A 43 0.41 15.72 -11.48
CA GLY A 43 0.83 16.77 -10.54
C GLY A 43 0.21 16.66 -9.14
N ILE A 44 -0.70 15.72 -8.87
CA ILE A 44 -1.25 15.48 -7.53
C ILE A 44 -0.25 14.63 -6.74
N ASP A 45 0.23 15.15 -5.62
CA ASP A 45 1.14 14.45 -4.73
C ASP A 45 0.40 14.03 -3.45
N GLY A 46 0.49 12.75 -3.09
CA GLY A 46 -0.17 12.20 -1.91
C GLY A 46 -0.86 10.85 -2.10
N GLN A 47 -1.77 10.54 -1.16
CA GLN A 47 -2.58 9.33 -1.17
C GLN A 47 -4.05 9.72 -1.38
N PHE A 48 -4.60 9.42 -2.55
CA PHE A 48 -5.92 9.92 -2.93
C PHE A 48 -6.76 8.92 -3.72
N ALA A 49 -8.08 9.08 -3.61
CA ALA A 49 -9.10 8.48 -4.45
C ALA A 49 -10.14 9.56 -4.78
N LEU A 50 -10.20 9.97 -6.03
CA LEU A 50 -11.00 11.10 -6.48
C LEU A 50 -11.98 10.68 -7.57
N ILE A 51 -13.18 11.27 -7.51
CA ILE A 51 -14.27 10.99 -8.44
C ILE A 51 -14.88 12.33 -8.85
N HIS A 52 -15.00 12.55 -10.13
CA HIS A 52 -15.68 13.72 -10.69
C HIS A 52 -16.71 13.29 -11.73
N LYS A 53 -17.94 13.81 -11.60
CA LYS A 53 -19.00 13.62 -12.59
C LYS A 53 -19.25 14.91 -13.37
N GLN A 54 -19.08 14.84 -14.67
CA GLN A 54 -19.38 15.94 -15.59
C GLN A 54 -20.32 15.45 -16.69
N ALA A 55 -21.54 15.93 -16.69
CA ALA A 55 -22.58 15.48 -17.61
C ALA A 55 -22.71 13.95 -17.65
N LYS A 56 -22.34 13.31 -18.76
CA LYS A 56 -22.42 11.85 -18.96
C LYS A 56 -21.11 11.11 -18.75
N ILE A 57 -20.09 11.78 -18.25
CA ILE A 57 -18.76 11.19 -18.00
C ILE A 57 -18.48 11.21 -16.51
N ILE A 58 -18.03 10.08 -15.99
CA ILE A 58 -17.40 9.98 -14.66
C ILE A 58 -15.92 9.77 -14.87
N ARG A 59 -15.13 10.59 -14.20
CA ARG A 59 -13.68 10.47 -14.12
C ARG A 59 -13.29 10.02 -12.72
N MET A 60 -12.41 9.03 -12.68
CA MET A 60 -11.90 8.47 -11.45
C MET A 60 -10.39 8.38 -11.53
N ALA A 61 -9.71 8.79 -10.47
CA ALA A 61 -8.25 8.64 -10.35
C ALA A 61 -7.88 8.28 -8.91
N ARG A 62 -6.87 7.43 -8.75
CA ARG A 62 -6.33 7.10 -7.44
C ARG A 62 -4.82 6.90 -7.47
N SER A 63 -4.21 7.14 -6.31
CA SER A 63 -2.85 6.68 -5.99
C SER A 63 -2.85 5.20 -5.55
N ILE A 64 -1.66 4.60 -5.40
CA ILE A 64 -1.52 3.22 -4.89
C ILE A 64 -2.11 3.09 -3.49
N GLY A 65 -1.84 4.04 -2.61
CA GLY A 65 -2.21 3.98 -1.18
C GLY A 65 -3.70 4.08 -0.88
N ARG A 66 -4.55 4.38 -1.89
CA ARG A 66 -6.00 4.48 -1.70
C ARG A 66 -6.75 3.57 -2.66
N PRO A 67 -7.51 2.57 -2.17
CA PRO A 67 -8.39 1.77 -3.02
C PRO A 67 -9.56 2.60 -3.55
N LEU A 68 -10.04 2.26 -4.74
CA LEU A 68 -11.25 2.82 -5.33
C LEU A 68 -11.90 1.76 -6.19
N ARG A 69 -13.09 1.35 -5.82
CA ARG A 69 -13.85 0.29 -6.48
C ARG A 69 -15.19 0.80 -6.96
N TYR A 70 -15.71 0.17 -7.99
CA TYR A 70 -17.07 0.44 -8.45
C TYR A 70 -17.82 -0.83 -8.81
N PHE A 71 -19.14 -0.72 -8.75
CA PHE A 71 -20.10 -1.75 -9.14
C PHE A 71 -21.24 -1.09 -9.94
N ILE A 72 -21.74 -1.77 -10.96
CA ILE A 72 -22.88 -1.31 -11.73
C ILE A 72 -24.06 -2.23 -11.43
N ALA A 73 -25.06 -1.71 -10.73
CA ALA A 73 -26.29 -2.43 -10.43
C ALA A 73 -27.39 -2.06 -11.44
N LYS A 74 -28.27 -3.01 -11.74
CA LYS A 74 -29.41 -2.81 -12.62
C LYS A 74 -30.65 -2.53 -11.77
N GLN A 75 -31.32 -1.43 -12.05
CA GLN A 75 -32.64 -1.09 -11.45
C GLN A 75 -33.68 -0.87 -12.54
N HIS A 76 -34.94 -0.93 -12.16
CA HIS A 76 -36.07 -0.73 -13.10
C HIS A 76 -36.03 0.67 -13.74
N ALA A 77 -35.57 1.67 -12.98
CA ALA A 77 -35.44 3.06 -13.43
C ALA A 77 -34.14 3.33 -14.25
N GLY A 78 -33.29 2.34 -14.43
CA GLY A 78 -32.00 2.46 -15.10
C GLY A 78 -30.84 1.99 -14.21
N PRO A 79 -29.65 1.81 -14.78
CA PRO A 79 -28.49 1.36 -14.02
C PRO A 79 -28.00 2.42 -13.03
N VAL A 80 -27.44 1.95 -11.92
CA VAL A 80 -26.78 2.79 -10.90
C VAL A 80 -25.33 2.41 -10.78
N LEU A 81 -24.45 3.39 -10.74
CA LEU A 81 -23.03 3.22 -10.46
C LEU A 81 -22.76 3.49 -8.98
N VAL A 82 -22.28 2.49 -8.27
CA VAL A 82 -21.89 2.58 -6.86
C VAL A 82 -20.36 2.56 -6.78
N ILE A 83 -19.79 3.55 -6.10
CA ILE A 83 -18.35 3.70 -5.94
C ILE A 83 -18.02 3.72 -4.45
N ALA A 84 -17.04 2.94 -4.03
CA ALA A 84 -16.54 2.89 -2.66
C ALA A 84 -15.06 2.46 -2.62
N GLU A 85 -14.44 2.59 -1.47
CA GLU A 85 -13.09 2.07 -1.24
C GLU A 85 -13.11 0.56 -0.99
N ARG A 86 -14.22 0.04 -0.45
CA ARG A 86 -14.36 -1.33 0.04
C ARG A 86 -15.50 -2.06 -0.64
N ILE A 87 -15.32 -3.38 -0.79
CA ILE A 87 -16.35 -4.28 -1.35
C ILE A 87 -17.54 -4.37 -0.40
N ASP A 88 -17.30 -4.49 0.91
CA ASP A 88 -18.34 -4.58 1.92
C ASP A 88 -19.24 -3.34 1.95
N THR A 89 -18.69 -2.17 1.70
CA THR A 89 -19.45 -0.92 1.62
C THR A 89 -20.40 -0.94 0.42
N ILE A 90 -19.94 -1.44 -0.73
CA ILE A 90 -20.78 -1.63 -1.92
C ILE A 90 -21.89 -2.65 -1.63
N TRP A 91 -21.53 -3.80 -1.04
CA TRP A 91 -22.48 -4.85 -0.73
C TRP A 91 -23.56 -4.40 0.26
N ASN A 92 -23.17 -3.71 1.33
CA ASN A 92 -24.09 -3.18 2.32
C ASN A 92 -25.09 -2.18 1.69
N TRP A 93 -24.63 -1.31 0.80
CA TRP A 93 -25.50 -0.41 0.08
C TRP A 93 -26.48 -1.17 -0.82
N LEU A 94 -26.00 -2.15 -1.60
CA LEU A 94 -26.85 -2.99 -2.45
C LEU A 94 -27.93 -3.73 -1.64
N LYS A 95 -27.58 -4.24 -0.46
CA LYS A 95 -28.50 -4.89 0.45
C LYS A 95 -29.59 -3.95 0.96
N GLN A 96 -29.23 -2.71 1.30
CA GLN A 96 -30.20 -1.70 1.73
C GLN A 96 -31.18 -1.32 0.61
N GLU A 97 -30.75 -1.36 -0.64
CA GLU A 97 -31.56 -1.08 -1.82
C GLU A 97 -32.34 -2.33 -2.35
N GLY A 98 -32.19 -3.50 -1.72
CA GLY A 98 -32.79 -4.75 -2.19
C GLY A 98 -32.20 -5.28 -3.49
N LEU A 99 -30.94 -4.99 -3.75
CA LEU A 99 -30.18 -5.35 -4.97
C LEU A 99 -29.08 -6.38 -4.71
N ASP A 100 -29.03 -6.94 -3.52
CA ASP A 100 -28.04 -7.92 -3.07
C ASP A 100 -28.01 -9.18 -3.92
N GLY A 101 -29.14 -9.60 -4.49
CA GLY A 101 -29.23 -10.70 -5.44
C GLY A 101 -28.42 -10.51 -6.74
N GLN A 102 -27.93 -9.29 -7.03
CA GLN A 102 -27.05 -9.00 -8.16
C GLN A 102 -25.58 -9.04 -7.79
N PHE A 103 -25.28 -9.12 -6.50
CA PHE A 103 -23.92 -8.96 -6.03
C PHE A 103 -23.13 -10.29 -6.09
N HIS A 104 -21.91 -10.16 -6.60
CA HIS A 104 -20.85 -11.12 -6.37
C HIS A 104 -19.54 -10.32 -6.27
N PRO A 105 -18.62 -10.65 -5.36
CA PRO A 105 -17.40 -9.86 -5.18
C PRO A 105 -16.56 -9.72 -6.45
N SER A 106 -16.59 -10.72 -7.35
CA SER A 106 -15.89 -10.66 -8.64
C SER A 106 -16.47 -9.65 -9.64
N TYR A 107 -17.65 -9.09 -9.37
CA TYR A 107 -18.23 -8.05 -10.21
C TYR A 107 -17.86 -6.64 -9.76
N THR A 108 -17.25 -6.50 -8.59
CA THR A 108 -16.61 -5.23 -8.21
C THR A 108 -15.34 -5.03 -9.03
N ARG A 109 -15.17 -3.82 -9.56
CA ARG A 109 -14.01 -3.46 -10.37
C ARG A 109 -13.14 -2.45 -9.63
N MET A 110 -11.84 -2.71 -9.58
CA MET A 110 -10.87 -1.76 -9.05
C MET A 110 -10.52 -0.74 -10.13
N VAL A 111 -10.54 0.55 -9.78
CA VAL A 111 -9.93 1.60 -10.59
C VAL A 111 -8.41 1.38 -10.58
N PRO A 112 -7.73 1.26 -11.71
CA PRO A 112 -6.29 1.06 -11.72
C PRO A 112 -5.55 2.24 -11.09
N ALA A 113 -4.52 1.98 -10.29
CA ALA A 113 -3.66 3.02 -9.78
C ALA A 113 -2.93 3.73 -10.93
N HIS A 114 -2.65 5.01 -10.75
CA HIS A 114 -1.93 5.83 -11.73
C HIS A 114 -2.60 5.94 -13.11
N HIS A 115 -3.90 5.66 -13.18
CA HIS A 115 -4.68 5.85 -14.39
C HIS A 115 -5.88 6.76 -14.12
N LEU A 116 -6.09 7.69 -15.03
CA LEU A 116 -7.36 8.36 -15.17
C LEU A 116 -8.33 7.39 -15.85
N THR A 117 -9.36 6.98 -15.12
CA THR A 117 -10.41 6.09 -15.62
C THR A 117 -11.62 6.93 -15.98
N GLU A 118 -12.03 6.92 -17.23
CA GLU A 118 -13.25 7.56 -17.67
C GLU A 118 -14.33 6.52 -17.98
N LEU A 119 -15.50 6.74 -17.43
CA LEU A 119 -16.68 5.92 -17.64
C LEU A 119 -17.79 6.77 -18.27
N ALA A 120 -18.16 6.44 -19.49
CA ALA A 120 -19.32 7.06 -20.11
C ALA A 120 -20.59 6.45 -19.52
N LEU A 121 -21.49 7.30 -19.01
CA LEU A 121 -22.78 6.88 -18.43
C LEU A 121 -23.79 6.54 -19.51
N VAL A 122 -23.35 5.99 -20.62
CA VAL A 122 -24.20 5.68 -21.78
C VAL A 122 -23.89 4.26 -22.22
N GLY A 123 -24.91 3.45 -22.32
CA GLY A 123 -24.80 2.12 -22.89
C GLY A 123 -25.44 1.04 -22.03
N CYS A 124 -25.85 -0.01 -22.68
CA CYS A 124 -26.29 -1.25 -22.06
C CYS A 124 -25.58 -2.40 -22.79
N PRO A 125 -25.05 -3.39 -22.11
CA PRO A 125 -25.18 -3.67 -20.69
C PRO A 125 -24.06 -3.12 -19.81
N ASP A 126 -22.86 -2.81 -20.34
CA ASP A 126 -21.72 -2.35 -19.58
C ASP A 126 -20.98 -1.23 -20.31
N PRO A 127 -20.91 -0.02 -19.74
CA PRO A 127 -20.04 0.99 -20.26
C PRO A 127 -18.58 0.50 -20.16
N SER A 128 -17.87 0.48 -21.31
CA SER A 128 -16.46 0.15 -21.30
C SER A 128 -15.67 1.34 -20.77
N PRO A 129 -14.92 1.19 -19.68
CA PRO A 129 -14.06 2.25 -19.19
C PRO A 129 -12.88 2.46 -20.14
N THR A 130 -12.45 3.71 -20.26
CA THR A 130 -11.17 4.06 -20.87
C THR A 130 -10.17 4.36 -19.77
N TYR A 131 -8.91 3.98 -20.00
CA TYR A 131 -7.83 4.15 -19.04
C TYR A 131 -6.70 4.94 -19.68
N THR A 132 -6.38 6.09 -19.11
CA THR A 132 -5.25 6.91 -19.55
C THR A 132 -4.24 6.98 -18.42
N ARG A 133 -3.04 6.45 -18.64
CA ARG A 133 -1.99 6.48 -17.61
C ARG A 133 -1.51 7.91 -17.39
N PHE A 134 -1.47 8.34 -16.12
CA PHE A 134 -0.94 9.65 -15.75
C PHE A 134 0.44 9.59 -15.07
N PHE A 135 0.94 8.40 -14.72
CA PHE A 135 2.27 8.22 -14.17
C PHE A 135 3.03 7.16 -14.93
N ASN A 136 4.10 7.57 -15.60
CA ASN A 136 4.94 6.69 -16.41
C ASN A 136 6.42 7.07 -16.23
N PRO A 137 7.08 6.56 -15.16
CA PRO A 137 8.44 6.91 -14.83
C PRO A 137 9.44 6.45 -15.90
N GLN A 138 10.47 7.26 -16.15
CA GLN A 138 11.52 6.92 -17.08
C GLN A 138 12.48 5.89 -16.47
N ARG A 139 12.65 4.76 -17.14
CA ARG A 139 13.53 3.67 -16.71
C ARG A 139 14.99 3.96 -17.00
N ASN A 140 15.87 3.36 -16.17
CA ASN A 140 17.33 3.32 -16.41
C ASN A 140 17.94 4.71 -16.67
N ARG A 141 17.45 5.76 -16.01
CA ARG A 141 17.94 7.14 -16.19
C ARG A 141 19.07 7.51 -15.25
N LEU A 142 19.29 6.72 -14.20
CA LEU A 142 20.35 6.93 -13.23
C LEU A 142 21.64 6.28 -13.71
N SER A 143 22.77 6.75 -13.16
CA SER A 143 24.07 6.10 -13.35
C SER A 143 24.14 4.76 -12.62
N THR A 144 25.21 3.99 -12.84
CA THR A 144 25.48 2.75 -12.09
C THR A 144 26.21 3.00 -10.76
N ASN A 145 26.44 4.25 -10.38
CA ASN A 145 27.07 4.63 -9.12
C ASN A 145 26.09 4.42 -7.96
N LEU A 146 26.36 3.46 -7.09
CA LEU A 146 25.48 3.11 -5.97
C LEU A 146 25.33 4.22 -4.93
N ASP A 147 26.32 5.10 -4.76
CA ASP A 147 26.23 6.22 -3.83
C ASP A 147 25.29 7.29 -4.37
N GLU A 148 25.33 7.58 -5.68
CA GLU A 148 24.38 8.48 -6.35
C GLU A 148 22.97 7.91 -6.32
N ILE A 149 22.81 6.62 -6.63
CA ILE A 149 21.50 5.93 -6.59
C ILE A 149 20.93 5.97 -5.17
N GLY A 150 21.72 5.58 -4.16
CA GLY A 150 21.29 5.57 -2.77
C GLY A 150 20.88 6.97 -2.29
N THR A 151 21.71 7.98 -2.58
CA THR A 151 21.42 9.38 -2.25
C THR A 151 20.13 9.87 -2.92
N ALA A 152 19.91 9.55 -4.19
CA ALA A 152 18.69 9.93 -4.91
C ALA A 152 17.45 9.22 -4.33
N TYR A 153 17.56 7.92 -4.04
CA TYR A 153 16.42 7.12 -3.55
C TYR A 153 15.99 7.52 -2.14
N ILE A 154 16.91 7.59 -1.19
CA ILE A 154 16.61 8.00 0.18
C ILE A 154 16.36 9.52 0.26
N GLY A 155 16.97 10.31 -0.60
CA GLY A 155 16.67 11.73 -0.73
C GLY A 155 15.21 12.00 -1.17
N ALA A 156 14.69 11.20 -2.11
CA ALA A 156 13.27 11.24 -2.49
C ALA A 156 12.37 10.82 -1.32
N LEU A 157 12.72 9.73 -0.61
CA LEU A 157 12.03 9.31 0.61
C LEU A 157 11.98 10.43 1.65
N ALA A 158 13.12 11.06 1.93
CA ALA A 158 13.22 12.15 2.89
C ALA A 158 12.37 13.37 2.48
N THR A 159 12.31 13.66 1.19
CA THR A 159 11.48 14.74 0.65
C THR A 159 10.00 14.47 0.92
N GLU A 160 9.52 13.27 0.64
CA GLU A 160 8.12 12.90 0.86
C GLU A 160 7.76 12.85 2.35
N LEU A 161 8.63 12.30 3.17
CA LEU A 161 8.46 12.31 4.62
C LEU A 161 8.45 13.75 5.19
N SER A 162 9.28 14.65 4.64
CA SER A 162 9.30 16.05 5.05
C SER A 162 7.98 16.76 4.75
N LYS A 163 7.42 16.59 3.54
CA LYS A 163 6.10 17.13 3.19
C LYS A 163 5.00 16.56 4.09
N TRP A 164 5.07 15.25 4.39
CA TRP A 164 4.10 14.62 5.28
C TRP A 164 4.19 15.16 6.71
N LEU A 165 5.40 15.41 7.23
CA LEU A 165 5.60 16.01 8.55
C LEU A 165 4.98 17.42 8.66
N ASP A 166 4.94 18.19 7.58
CA ASP A 166 4.25 19.49 7.52
C ASP A 166 2.74 19.34 7.78
N GLN A 167 2.15 18.23 7.37
CA GLN A 167 0.73 17.91 7.60
C GLN A 167 0.47 17.25 8.95
N ALA A 168 1.46 16.52 9.48
CA ALA A 168 1.33 15.80 10.74
C ALA A 168 1.29 16.73 11.96
N GLY A 169 1.82 17.94 11.82
CA GLY A 169 1.98 18.88 12.92
C GLY A 169 3.16 18.58 13.84
N PRO A 170 3.69 19.57 14.57
CA PRO A 170 4.99 19.46 15.25
C PRO A 170 4.95 18.62 16.55
N THR A 171 3.78 18.35 17.11
CA THR A 171 3.63 17.67 18.41
C THR A 171 2.91 16.32 18.33
N GLU A 172 2.29 15.99 17.20
CA GLU A 172 1.54 14.74 17.05
C GLU A 172 2.50 13.54 17.12
N PRO A 173 2.25 12.54 17.97
CA PRO A 173 3.08 11.34 18.05
C PRO A 173 3.05 10.54 16.74
N ILE A 174 4.20 9.99 16.35
CA ILE A 174 4.39 9.23 15.12
C ILE A 174 4.84 7.81 15.45
N GLY A 175 4.10 6.81 14.98
CA GLY A 175 4.50 5.40 15.07
C GLY A 175 5.04 4.91 13.73
N VAL A 176 6.11 4.13 13.76
CA VAL A 176 6.59 3.37 12.62
C VAL A 176 6.30 1.90 12.87
N LEU A 177 5.64 1.22 11.94
CA LEU A 177 5.52 -0.23 11.94
C LEU A 177 6.90 -0.82 11.60
N PHE A 178 7.59 -1.34 12.63
CA PHE A 178 9.01 -1.61 12.57
C PHE A 178 9.31 -3.09 12.77
N SER A 179 9.90 -3.73 11.77
CA SER A 179 10.33 -5.14 11.83
C SER A 179 11.84 -5.31 12.07
N GLY A 180 12.59 -4.21 12.19
CA GLY A 180 14.05 -4.26 12.16
C GLY A 180 14.64 -4.55 10.77
N GLY A 181 13.80 -4.59 9.73
CA GLY A 181 14.20 -4.76 8.33
C GLY A 181 14.64 -3.47 7.66
N ILE A 182 15.20 -3.60 6.45
CA ILE A 182 15.82 -2.50 5.70
C ILE A 182 14.82 -1.37 5.42
N ASP A 183 13.61 -1.68 4.97
CA ASP A 183 12.64 -0.67 4.54
C ASP A 183 12.08 0.12 5.71
N SER A 184 11.59 -0.57 6.75
CA SER A 184 11.10 0.09 7.96
C SER A 184 12.21 0.82 8.72
N GLY A 185 13.45 0.29 8.66
CA GLY A 185 14.64 0.94 9.19
C GLY A 185 14.96 2.25 8.47
N ALA A 186 14.93 2.26 7.15
CA ALA A 186 15.16 3.48 6.36
C ALA A 186 14.11 4.56 6.66
N VAL A 187 12.83 4.18 6.76
CA VAL A 187 11.75 5.11 7.15
C VAL A 187 11.99 5.68 8.54
N LEU A 188 12.28 4.82 9.51
CA LEU A 188 12.51 5.23 10.91
C LEU A 188 13.69 6.20 11.05
N LEU A 189 14.84 5.85 10.46
CA LEU A 189 16.05 6.67 10.55
C LEU A 189 15.91 7.99 9.78
N THR A 190 15.22 7.99 8.65
CA THR A 190 14.93 9.22 7.90
C THR A 190 13.98 10.13 8.68
N LEU A 191 12.93 9.61 9.30
CA LEU A 191 12.04 10.38 10.17
C LEU A 191 12.80 10.95 11.37
N TYR A 192 13.59 10.13 12.04
CA TYR A 192 14.41 10.58 13.18
C TYR A 192 15.32 11.75 12.78
N TYR A 193 16.03 11.63 11.66
CA TYR A 193 16.88 12.70 11.13
C TYR A 193 16.08 13.97 10.82
N LEU A 194 14.92 13.86 10.14
CA LEU A 194 14.10 15.00 9.79
C LEU A 194 13.56 15.73 11.02
N LEU A 195 13.17 15.01 12.07
CA LEU A 195 12.74 15.60 13.33
C LEU A 195 13.87 16.41 13.98
N LEU A 196 15.09 15.87 14.01
CA LEU A 196 16.26 16.61 14.51
C LEU A 196 16.55 17.86 13.68
N GLN A 197 16.51 17.77 12.34
CA GLN A 197 16.72 18.91 11.44
C GLN A 197 15.69 20.03 11.64
N ARG A 198 14.47 19.68 12.03
CA ARG A 198 13.38 20.60 12.33
C ARG A 198 13.44 21.17 13.74
N GLY A 199 14.36 20.72 14.58
CA GLY A 199 14.41 21.06 16.02
C GLY A 199 13.22 20.48 16.81
N GLU A 200 12.57 19.46 16.28
CA GLU A 200 11.46 18.78 16.92
C GLU A 200 11.96 17.64 17.85
N ALA A 201 11.18 17.31 18.87
CA ALA A 201 11.54 16.28 19.84
C ALA A 201 11.51 14.88 19.20
N PRO A 202 12.64 14.15 19.09
CA PRO A 202 12.64 12.82 18.51
C PRO A 202 11.86 11.79 19.34
N GLN A 203 11.56 12.08 20.60
CA GLN A 203 10.76 11.24 21.50
C GLN A 203 9.29 11.11 21.06
N ARG A 204 8.82 11.98 20.15
CA ARG A 204 7.50 11.81 19.52
C ARG A 204 7.45 10.62 18.55
N LEU A 205 8.61 10.07 18.18
CA LEU A 205 8.73 8.89 17.30
C LEU A 205 8.79 7.61 18.14
N LYS A 206 8.03 6.59 17.74
CA LYS A 206 8.12 5.24 18.28
C LYS A 206 8.20 4.20 17.18
N ALA A 207 9.05 3.20 17.38
CA ALA A 207 9.20 2.03 16.53
C ALA A 207 8.38 0.88 17.14
N PHE A 208 7.19 0.62 16.63
CA PHE A 208 6.30 -0.44 17.09
C PHE A 208 6.65 -1.77 16.46
N THR A 209 7.06 -2.73 17.26
CA THR A 209 7.43 -4.07 16.81
C THR A 209 6.51 -5.12 17.42
N LEU A 210 5.95 -5.99 16.57
CA LEU A 210 5.11 -7.10 17.02
C LEU A 210 5.95 -8.24 17.58
N ASP A 211 5.50 -8.79 18.69
CA ASP A 211 6.06 -10.00 19.28
C ASP A 211 4.94 -10.94 19.73
N VAL A 212 4.81 -12.07 19.05
CA VAL A 212 3.78 -13.05 19.36
C VAL A 212 4.30 -14.06 20.39
N ASP A 213 3.62 -14.15 21.54
CA ASP A 213 3.97 -15.02 22.67
C ASP A 213 5.41 -14.86 23.16
N GLY A 214 6.05 -13.69 22.96
CA GLY A 214 7.43 -13.42 23.36
C GLY A 214 8.51 -14.14 22.54
N ASN A 215 8.15 -14.72 21.40
CA ASN A 215 9.03 -15.56 20.59
C ASN A 215 9.49 -14.91 19.26
N GLY A 216 9.10 -13.67 19.00
CA GLY A 216 9.39 -12.97 17.75
C GLY A 216 10.90 -12.74 17.53
N ALA A 217 11.43 -13.20 16.40
CA ALA A 217 12.79 -12.90 15.97
C ALA A 217 12.92 -11.44 15.54
N ASP A 218 11.88 -10.87 14.95
CA ASP A 218 11.84 -9.46 14.51
C ASP A 218 11.93 -8.49 15.69
N ALA A 219 11.32 -8.84 16.84
CA ALA A 219 11.44 -8.01 18.06
C ALA A 219 12.88 -7.95 18.57
N ARG A 220 13.60 -9.07 18.55
CA ARG A 220 15.02 -9.12 18.90
C ARG A 220 15.88 -8.37 17.90
N GLN A 221 15.64 -8.57 16.61
CA GLN A 221 16.33 -7.87 15.53
C GLN A 221 16.10 -6.36 15.60
N GLY A 222 14.85 -5.92 15.84
CA GLY A 222 14.52 -4.52 16.02
C GLY A 222 15.20 -3.88 17.23
N GLN A 223 15.31 -4.62 18.33
CA GLN A 223 16.07 -4.18 19.48
C GLN A 223 17.55 -4.02 19.15
N GLU A 224 18.17 -5.04 18.57
CA GLU A 224 19.59 -5.00 18.18
C GLU A 224 19.87 -3.87 17.18
N PHE A 225 18.98 -3.67 16.20
CA PHE A 225 19.07 -2.58 15.22
C PHE A 225 19.16 -1.22 15.90
N LEU A 226 18.29 -0.95 16.88
CA LEU A 226 18.22 0.36 17.52
C LEU A 226 19.31 0.53 18.60
N GLU A 227 19.71 -0.54 19.29
CA GLU A 227 20.80 -0.48 20.26
C GLU A 227 22.16 -0.16 19.58
N GLN A 228 22.44 -0.70 18.38
CA GLN A 228 23.64 -0.36 17.62
C GLN A 228 23.73 1.13 17.25
N LEU A 229 22.61 1.85 17.31
CA LEU A 229 22.51 3.28 16.98
C LEU A 229 22.28 4.19 18.20
N ASP A 230 22.31 3.64 19.41
CA ASP A 230 21.94 4.33 20.63
C ASP A 230 20.48 4.88 20.62
N LEU A 231 19.61 4.25 19.83
CA LEU A 231 18.20 4.64 19.65
C LEU A 231 17.21 3.66 20.31
N GLY A 232 17.67 2.79 21.20
CA GLY A 232 16.84 1.78 21.88
C GLY A 232 15.61 2.36 22.59
N TYR A 233 15.65 3.62 23.02
CA TYR A 233 14.52 4.32 23.64
C TYR A 233 13.32 4.57 22.72
N LEU A 234 13.48 4.44 21.40
CA LEU A 234 12.40 4.53 20.41
C LEU A 234 11.59 3.23 20.30
N LEU A 235 12.19 2.11 20.71
CA LEU A 235 11.54 0.80 20.56
C LEU A 235 10.34 0.66 21.49
N GLU A 236 9.24 0.23 20.90
CA GLU A 236 8.04 -0.17 21.63
C GLU A 236 7.64 -1.59 21.20
N ARG A 237 8.04 -2.57 22.00
CA ARG A 237 7.68 -3.96 21.78
C ARG A 237 6.24 -4.20 22.19
N ILE A 238 5.43 -4.66 21.29
CA ILE A 238 4.02 -4.96 21.45
C ILE A 238 3.85 -6.48 21.50
N GLU A 239 3.71 -7.01 22.70
CA GLU A 239 3.45 -8.43 22.89
C GLU A 239 1.95 -8.71 22.74
N VAL A 240 1.63 -9.73 21.96
CA VAL A 240 0.26 -10.23 21.78
C VAL A 240 0.24 -11.75 21.89
N PRO A 241 -0.81 -12.35 22.44
CA PRO A 241 -0.95 -13.82 22.39
C PRO A 241 -1.32 -14.27 20.97
N ALA A 242 -0.90 -15.46 20.59
CA ALA A 242 -1.26 -16.05 19.29
C ALA A 242 -2.78 -16.08 19.05
N SER A 243 -3.58 -16.21 20.10
CA SER A 243 -5.05 -16.15 20.02
C SER A 243 -5.62 -14.79 19.59
N ALA A 244 -4.84 -13.72 19.61
CA ALA A 244 -5.24 -12.40 19.11
C ALA A 244 -5.13 -12.31 17.57
N ILE A 245 -4.45 -13.27 16.92
CA ILE A 245 -4.28 -13.28 15.48
C ILE A 245 -5.50 -13.95 14.84
N SER A 246 -6.26 -13.21 14.04
CA SER A 246 -7.48 -13.70 13.40
C SER A 246 -7.38 -13.66 11.88
N VAL A 247 -7.38 -14.84 11.27
CA VAL A 247 -7.42 -15.00 9.80
C VAL A 247 -8.71 -14.42 9.22
N ASP A 248 -9.86 -14.67 9.87
CA ASP A 248 -11.16 -14.17 9.39
C ASP A 248 -11.26 -12.66 9.47
N ALA A 249 -10.72 -12.04 10.53
CA ALA A 249 -10.65 -10.59 10.65
C ALA A 249 -9.73 -9.98 9.58
N ALA A 250 -8.59 -10.62 9.29
CA ALA A 250 -7.69 -10.18 8.24
C ALA A 250 -8.32 -10.28 6.85
N ILE A 251 -9.00 -11.38 6.53
CA ILE A 251 -9.78 -11.56 5.28
C ILE A 251 -10.84 -10.45 5.18
N ALA A 252 -11.51 -10.13 6.28
CA ALA A 252 -12.51 -9.08 6.33
C ALA A 252 -11.93 -7.70 6.01
N VAL A 253 -10.76 -7.39 6.57
CA VAL A 253 -10.10 -6.10 6.42
C VAL A 253 -9.48 -5.96 5.04
N LEU A 254 -8.82 -7.01 4.54
CA LEU A 254 -8.19 -7.02 3.22
C LEU A 254 -9.17 -7.10 2.06
N GLU A 255 -10.30 -7.79 2.28
CA GLU A 255 -11.21 -8.19 1.20
C GLU A 255 -10.49 -9.01 0.12
N ASP A 256 -9.56 -9.87 0.55
CA ASP A 256 -8.79 -10.79 -0.28
C ASP A 256 -8.61 -12.13 0.45
N TYR A 257 -8.19 -13.16 -0.28
CA TYR A 257 -7.98 -14.51 0.24
C TYR A 257 -6.61 -15.09 -0.10
N LYS A 258 -5.68 -14.29 -0.61
CA LYS A 258 -4.32 -14.79 -0.89
C LYS A 258 -3.59 -15.05 0.41
N PRO A 259 -3.11 -16.30 0.64
CA PRO A 259 -2.55 -16.68 1.93
C PRO A 259 -1.47 -15.72 2.45
N LEU A 260 -0.50 -15.36 1.60
CA LEU A 260 0.59 -14.47 1.99
C LEU A 260 0.11 -13.08 2.44
N ASP A 261 -0.89 -12.54 1.75
CA ASP A 261 -1.42 -11.22 2.05
C ASP A 261 -2.25 -11.25 3.35
N VAL A 262 -3.06 -12.30 3.51
CA VAL A 262 -3.87 -12.51 4.73
C VAL A 262 -3.00 -12.75 5.96
N GLN A 263 -1.94 -13.56 5.83
CA GLN A 263 -1.00 -13.84 6.92
C GLN A 263 -0.29 -12.56 7.39
N ALA A 264 0.24 -11.78 6.47
CA ALA A 264 0.91 -10.53 6.82
C ALA A 264 -0.08 -9.52 7.44
N ALA A 265 -1.27 -9.38 6.86
CA ALA A 265 -2.28 -8.46 7.38
C ALA A 265 -2.84 -8.91 8.74
N ALA A 266 -2.95 -10.21 9.03
CA ALA A 266 -3.39 -10.70 10.34
C ALA A 266 -2.40 -10.28 11.44
N MET A 267 -1.10 -10.38 11.16
CA MET A 267 -0.06 -9.92 12.07
C MET A 267 -0.11 -8.39 12.25
N THR A 268 -0.22 -7.64 11.16
CA THR A 268 -0.32 -6.17 11.22
C THR A 268 -1.59 -5.74 11.96
N LEU A 269 -2.71 -6.42 11.74
CA LEU A 269 -3.97 -6.11 12.42
C LEU A 269 -3.87 -6.33 13.94
N ALA A 270 -3.28 -7.45 14.36
CA ALA A 270 -3.04 -7.72 15.77
C ALA A 270 -2.13 -6.65 16.40
N LEU A 271 -1.05 -6.25 15.71
CA LEU A 271 -0.19 -5.15 16.15
C LEU A 271 -0.98 -3.84 16.29
N CYS A 272 -1.73 -3.43 15.28
CA CYS A 272 -2.49 -2.18 15.29
C CYS A 272 -3.57 -2.18 16.37
N GLN A 273 -4.27 -3.29 16.59
CA GLN A 273 -5.26 -3.44 17.67
C GLN A 273 -4.61 -3.27 19.06
N ALA A 274 -3.45 -3.89 19.26
CA ALA A 274 -2.72 -3.78 20.53
C ALA A 274 -2.14 -2.36 20.74
N ILE A 275 -1.64 -1.70 19.68
CA ILE A 275 -1.24 -0.29 19.74
C ILE A 275 -2.45 0.57 20.12
N ARG A 276 -3.61 0.37 19.50
CA ARG A 276 -4.83 1.13 19.80
C ARG A 276 -5.27 0.96 21.24
N ALA A 277 -5.21 -0.27 21.77
CA ALA A 277 -5.56 -0.56 23.16
C ALA A 277 -4.61 0.12 24.15
N ARG A 278 -3.31 0.15 23.84
CA ARG A 278 -2.28 0.74 24.71
C ARG A 278 -2.17 2.26 24.57
N TYR A 279 -2.45 2.79 23.39
CA TYR A 279 -2.34 4.21 23.03
C TYR A 279 -3.62 4.70 22.32
N PRO A 280 -4.72 4.91 23.06
CA PRO A 280 -6.04 5.21 22.47
C PRO A 280 -6.05 6.50 21.63
N ASP A 281 -5.24 7.48 21.99
CA ASP A 281 -5.17 8.79 21.33
C ASP A 281 -4.16 8.85 20.17
N TRP A 282 -3.41 7.79 19.92
CA TRP A 282 -2.42 7.75 18.85
C TRP A 282 -3.11 7.79 17.47
N LYS A 283 -2.61 8.59 16.55
CA LYS A 283 -3.30 8.80 15.25
C LYS A 283 -2.49 8.38 14.04
N LEU A 284 -1.16 8.51 14.10
CA LEU A 284 -0.31 8.40 12.92
C LEU A 284 0.54 7.13 12.96
N LEU A 285 0.46 6.33 11.90
CA LEU A 285 1.35 5.20 11.67
C LEU A 285 1.98 5.30 10.28
N VAL A 286 3.27 5.06 10.22
CA VAL A 286 4.05 5.03 8.98
C VAL A 286 4.62 3.63 8.80
N ASP A 287 4.67 3.15 7.58
CA ASP A 287 5.20 1.82 7.25
C ASP A 287 6.31 1.87 6.19
N GLY A 288 6.96 0.74 5.98
CA GLY A 288 7.99 0.54 4.96
C GLY A 288 7.49 -0.14 3.69
N ASP A 289 6.17 -0.27 3.53
CA ASP A 289 5.58 -0.94 2.38
C ASP A 289 5.90 -0.21 1.07
N GLY A 290 6.25 -0.96 0.05
CA GLY A 290 6.70 -0.45 -1.24
C GLY A 290 8.22 -0.50 -1.44
N GLY A 291 9.01 -0.65 -0.39
CA GLY A 291 10.46 -0.74 -0.50
C GLY A 291 10.93 -1.98 -1.27
N ASP A 292 10.34 -3.13 -0.99
CA ASP A 292 10.58 -4.38 -1.73
C ASP A 292 10.17 -4.23 -3.20
N GLU A 293 9.02 -3.65 -3.44
CA GLU A 293 8.48 -3.40 -4.77
C GLU A 293 9.36 -2.47 -5.59
N ASN A 294 9.84 -1.39 -4.98
CA ASN A 294 10.70 -0.41 -5.62
C ASN A 294 12.04 -0.99 -6.03
N LEU A 295 12.68 -1.77 -5.15
CA LEU A 295 14.00 -2.34 -5.39
C LEU A 295 13.97 -3.78 -5.92
N LYS A 296 12.77 -4.24 -6.33
CA LYS A 296 12.55 -5.53 -7.00
C LYS A 296 13.04 -6.74 -6.19
N ASP A 297 12.98 -6.62 -4.86
CA ASP A 297 13.46 -7.63 -3.91
C ASP A 297 12.39 -8.72 -3.67
N TYR A 298 12.15 -9.51 -4.70
CA TYR A 298 11.14 -10.58 -4.70
C TYR A 298 11.74 -11.95 -4.49
N PRO A 299 11.06 -12.86 -3.78
CA PRO A 299 11.48 -14.23 -3.61
C PRO A 299 11.27 -15.04 -4.90
N ILE A 300 12.12 -14.84 -5.90
CA ILE A 300 12.01 -15.48 -7.21
C ILE A 300 12.05 -17.01 -7.07
N HIS A 301 12.91 -17.53 -6.21
CA HIS A 301 13.04 -18.97 -5.99
C HIS A 301 11.80 -19.64 -5.38
N GLU A 302 10.97 -18.88 -4.67
CA GLU A 302 9.78 -19.40 -3.99
C GLU A 302 8.51 -19.27 -4.83
N ASN A 303 8.59 -18.56 -5.95
CA ASN A 303 7.44 -18.32 -6.81
C ASN A 303 7.74 -18.76 -8.25
N THR A 304 7.17 -19.88 -8.65
CA THR A 304 7.36 -20.48 -9.98
C THR A 304 6.89 -19.59 -11.14
N GLU A 305 6.08 -18.58 -10.86
CA GLU A 305 5.62 -17.61 -11.87
C GLU A 305 6.63 -16.49 -12.12
N LEU A 306 7.64 -16.35 -11.24
CA LEU A 306 8.66 -15.31 -11.34
C LEU A 306 9.94 -15.84 -11.97
N THR A 307 10.55 -14.99 -12.75
CA THR A 307 11.92 -15.14 -13.24
C THR A 307 12.65 -13.81 -13.09
N ILE A 308 13.96 -13.84 -12.99
CA ILE A 308 14.76 -12.61 -12.98
C ILE A 308 14.41 -11.70 -14.18
N ARG A 309 14.14 -12.30 -15.34
CA ARG A 309 13.76 -11.55 -16.54
C ARG A 309 12.39 -10.89 -16.39
N SER A 310 11.39 -11.58 -15.84
CA SER A 310 10.07 -10.99 -15.62
C SER A 310 10.13 -9.87 -14.58
N VAL A 311 10.91 -10.03 -13.53
CA VAL A 311 11.08 -9.03 -12.48
C VAL A 311 11.80 -7.78 -12.99
N LEU A 312 12.90 -7.93 -13.74
CA LEU A 312 13.68 -6.78 -14.21
C LEU A 312 13.08 -6.08 -15.43
N ASN A 313 12.35 -6.78 -16.30
CA ASN A 313 11.74 -6.17 -17.48
C ASN A 313 10.40 -5.49 -17.23
N ASN A 314 9.66 -5.87 -16.20
CA ASN A 314 8.35 -5.29 -15.95
C ASN A 314 8.46 -4.03 -15.07
N GLN A 315 8.06 -2.91 -15.66
CA GLN A 315 7.97 -1.64 -14.97
C GLN A 315 6.78 -1.65 -14.01
N MET A 316 7.00 -1.20 -12.78
CA MET A 316 5.98 -1.06 -11.74
C MET A 316 5.06 -2.29 -11.57
N LEU A 317 5.57 -3.47 -11.91
CA LEU A 317 4.79 -4.71 -11.90
C LEU A 317 4.08 -4.94 -10.58
N TYR A 318 4.75 -4.65 -9.50
CA TYR A 318 4.28 -4.97 -8.16
C TYR A 318 3.71 -3.77 -7.41
N GLN A 319 4.12 -2.56 -7.79
CA GLN A 319 3.53 -1.34 -7.24
C GLN A 319 2.08 -1.17 -7.68
N GLU A 320 1.77 -1.50 -8.93
CA GLU A 320 0.43 -1.37 -9.51
C GLU A 320 -0.38 -2.67 -9.52
N GLY A 321 0.28 -3.80 -9.27
CA GLY A 321 -0.31 -5.13 -9.38
C GLY A 321 -0.17 -5.76 -10.75
N TRP A 322 -0.34 -7.09 -10.79
CA TRP A 322 -0.20 -7.89 -11.99
C TRP A 322 -1.21 -7.49 -13.07
N GLY A 323 -0.71 -7.23 -14.25
CA GLY A 323 -1.51 -7.19 -15.45
C GLY A 323 -2.52 -6.06 -15.51
N VAL A 324 -2.22 -4.90 -14.93
CA VAL A 324 -3.11 -3.72 -14.97
C VAL A 324 -3.56 -3.43 -16.41
N HIS A 325 -2.70 -3.62 -17.41
CA HIS A 325 -3.08 -3.48 -18.82
C HIS A 325 -3.87 -4.67 -19.40
N ALA A 326 -3.76 -5.85 -18.78
CA ALA A 326 -4.42 -7.08 -19.21
C ALA A 326 -5.67 -7.41 -18.36
N ILE A 327 -5.87 -6.74 -17.23
CA ILE A 327 -7.02 -6.97 -16.37
C ILE A 327 -8.26 -6.35 -17.02
N LYS A 328 -8.85 -7.08 -17.90
CA LYS A 328 -10.23 -6.82 -18.34
C LYS A 328 -11.25 -7.20 -17.26
N HIS A 329 -10.84 -7.96 -16.26
CA HIS A 329 -11.65 -8.41 -15.16
C HIS A 329 -10.82 -8.34 -13.88
N SER A 330 -11.32 -7.75 -12.84
CA SER A 330 -10.71 -7.76 -11.51
C SER A 330 -10.80 -9.17 -10.95
N LEU A 331 -9.93 -10.00 -11.38
CA LEU A 331 -9.91 -11.40 -11.00
C LEU A 331 -9.29 -11.61 -9.63
N THR A 332 -8.73 -10.56 -9.09
CA THR A 332 -8.20 -10.56 -7.74
C THR A 332 -8.91 -9.48 -6.98
N TYR A 333 -9.38 -9.79 -5.82
CA TYR A 333 -10.15 -8.90 -4.98
C TYR A 333 -9.31 -7.71 -4.50
N SER A 334 -8.02 -7.89 -4.29
CA SER A 334 -7.05 -6.81 -4.19
C SER A 334 -6.94 -5.98 -5.48
N GLY A 335 -7.42 -6.53 -6.60
CA GLY A 335 -7.78 -5.79 -7.81
C GLY A 335 -6.70 -4.94 -8.44
N GLY A 336 -5.44 -5.39 -8.46
CA GLY A 336 -4.35 -4.57 -8.94
C GLY A 336 -3.85 -3.54 -7.91
N GLN A 337 -4.32 -3.60 -6.67
CA GLN A 337 -3.68 -2.90 -5.58
C GLN A 337 -2.34 -3.56 -5.29
N SER A 338 -1.29 -2.78 -5.05
CA SER A 338 -0.01 -3.33 -4.62
C SER A 338 -0.21 -4.18 -3.38
N ARG A 339 0.28 -5.41 -3.43
CA ARG A 339 0.13 -6.35 -2.32
C ARG A 339 0.78 -5.86 -1.04
N GLY A 340 1.93 -5.20 -1.15
CA GLY A 340 2.61 -4.62 0.00
C GLY A 340 1.69 -3.67 0.75
N HIS A 341 1.13 -2.68 0.05
CA HIS A 341 0.30 -1.65 0.67
C HIS A 341 -0.95 -2.18 1.37
N VAL A 342 -1.61 -3.17 0.78
CA VAL A 342 -2.83 -3.75 1.36
C VAL A 342 -2.56 -4.37 2.72
N ARG A 343 -1.37 -4.95 2.91
CA ARG A 343 -1.00 -5.67 4.15
C ARG A 343 -0.91 -4.77 5.37
N SER A 344 -0.51 -3.51 5.18
CA SER A 344 -0.40 -2.52 6.26
C SER A 344 -1.51 -1.50 6.23
N SER A 345 -1.81 -0.89 5.06
CA SER A 345 -2.77 0.20 4.97
C SER A 345 -4.19 -0.19 5.40
N ALA A 346 -4.65 -1.40 5.05
CA ALA A 346 -5.98 -1.86 5.41
C ALA A 346 -6.14 -2.14 6.91
N PRO A 347 -5.23 -2.88 7.60
CA PRO A 347 -5.23 -3.01 9.05
C PRO A 347 -5.12 -1.67 9.81
N VAL A 348 -4.25 -0.78 9.36
CA VAL A 348 -4.07 0.55 9.94
C VAL A 348 -5.37 1.35 9.91
N ALA A 349 -6.01 1.42 8.72
CA ALA A 349 -7.28 2.11 8.56
C ALA A 349 -8.42 1.46 9.36
N ALA A 350 -8.51 0.13 9.38
CA ALA A 350 -9.54 -0.62 10.10
C ALA A 350 -9.46 -0.42 11.63
N THR A 351 -8.32 -0.04 12.16
CA THR A 351 -8.09 0.26 13.58
C THR A 351 -8.14 1.76 13.91
N GLY A 352 -8.55 2.59 12.94
CA GLY A 352 -8.78 4.02 13.14
C GLY A 352 -7.51 4.87 13.15
N PHE A 353 -6.38 4.36 12.64
CA PHE A 353 -5.19 5.15 12.41
C PHE A 353 -5.17 5.78 11.02
N ARG A 354 -4.43 6.86 10.88
CA ARG A 354 -4.04 7.42 9.58
C ARG A 354 -2.69 6.86 9.18
N GLY A 355 -2.68 6.01 8.15
CA GLY A 355 -1.49 5.37 7.62
C GLY A 355 -0.77 6.23 6.57
N PHE A 356 0.56 6.05 6.49
CA PHE A 356 1.37 6.66 5.46
C PHE A 356 2.45 5.69 4.98
N SER A 357 2.46 5.42 3.68
CA SER A 357 3.42 4.53 3.02
C SER A 357 4.29 5.35 2.06
N PRO A 358 5.40 5.93 2.52
CA PRO A 358 6.17 6.90 1.73
C PRO A 358 6.82 6.30 0.47
N PHE A 359 7.20 5.01 0.49
CA PHE A 359 7.73 4.32 -0.68
C PHE A 359 6.72 4.11 -1.81
N ALA A 360 5.42 4.27 -1.52
CA ALA A 360 4.34 4.18 -2.49
C ALA A 360 4.11 5.46 -3.29
N LEU A 361 4.78 6.52 -2.95
CA LEU A 361 4.56 7.81 -3.62
C LEU A 361 5.26 7.84 -4.97
N PRO A 362 4.63 8.45 -5.99
CA PRO A 362 5.16 8.49 -7.35
C PRO A 362 6.59 9.02 -7.45
N ASN A 363 6.95 10.03 -6.65
CA ASN A 363 8.29 10.62 -6.71
C ASN A 363 9.38 9.65 -6.23
N VAL A 364 9.11 8.77 -5.26
CA VAL A 364 10.03 7.73 -4.81
C VAL A 364 10.10 6.59 -5.83
N ILE A 365 8.95 6.16 -6.35
CA ILE A 365 8.87 5.13 -7.40
C ILE A 365 9.61 5.58 -8.67
N GLU A 366 9.52 6.86 -9.03
CA GLU A 366 10.20 7.41 -10.21
C GLU A 366 11.73 7.30 -10.10
N VAL A 367 12.29 7.51 -8.92
CA VAL A 367 13.73 7.30 -8.68
C VAL A 367 14.05 5.80 -8.76
N ALA A 368 13.26 4.95 -8.13
CA ALA A 368 13.46 3.51 -8.14
C ALA A 368 13.42 2.91 -9.56
N GLU A 369 12.43 3.28 -10.37
CA GLU A 369 12.36 2.84 -11.77
C GLU A 369 13.48 3.42 -12.64
N GLY A 370 14.08 4.54 -12.21
CA GLY A 370 15.28 5.11 -12.85
C GLY A 370 16.56 4.30 -12.67
N ILE A 371 16.58 3.31 -11.75
CA ILE A 371 17.75 2.48 -11.47
C ILE A 371 18.04 1.52 -12.65
N PRO A 372 19.28 1.43 -13.14
CA PRO A 372 19.64 0.53 -14.24
C PRO A 372 19.87 -0.91 -13.73
N PHE A 373 18.80 -1.56 -13.23
CA PHE A 373 18.88 -2.86 -12.58
C PHE A 373 19.60 -3.93 -13.41
N ILE A 374 19.36 -3.96 -14.72
CA ILE A 374 19.97 -4.97 -15.61
C ILE A 374 21.50 -4.81 -15.64
N GLU A 375 22.00 -3.59 -15.75
CA GLU A 375 23.43 -3.32 -15.78
C GLU A 375 24.10 -3.64 -14.43
N LEU A 376 23.41 -3.31 -13.32
CA LEU A 376 23.94 -3.54 -11.97
C LEU A 376 23.94 -5.01 -11.58
N THR A 377 22.99 -5.78 -12.06
CA THR A 377 22.80 -7.18 -11.63
C THR A 377 23.30 -8.21 -12.63
N ASP A 378 23.43 -7.84 -13.91
CA ASP A 378 23.75 -8.77 -15.00
C ASP A 378 22.84 -10.02 -14.98
N TRP A 379 21.54 -9.81 -14.76
CA TRP A 379 20.51 -10.85 -14.64
C TRP A 379 20.78 -11.87 -13.51
N ASN A 380 21.61 -11.53 -12.53
CA ASN A 380 21.95 -12.39 -11.41
C ASN A 380 21.08 -12.08 -10.19
N GLU A 381 20.38 -13.09 -9.68
CA GLU A 381 19.44 -12.94 -8.57
C GLU A 381 20.15 -12.57 -7.25
N ALA A 382 21.29 -13.19 -6.96
CA ALA A 382 22.02 -12.89 -5.74
C ALA A 382 22.53 -11.43 -5.73
N ARG A 383 22.93 -10.91 -6.90
CA ARG A 383 23.28 -9.49 -7.04
C ARG A 383 22.05 -8.59 -6.85
N LEU A 384 20.88 -9.01 -7.34
CA LEU A 384 19.64 -8.23 -7.15
C LEU A 384 19.29 -8.12 -5.66
N TYR A 385 19.36 -9.22 -4.91
CA TYR A 385 19.08 -9.20 -3.48
C TYR A 385 20.11 -8.36 -2.69
N ALA A 386 21.40 -8.45 -3.04
CA ALA A 386 22.44 -7.64 -2.43
C ALA A 386 22.28 -6.13 -2.73
N LEU A 387 21.82 -5.82 -3.95
CA LEU A 387 21.68 -4.43 -4.43
C LEU A 387 20.75 -3.60 -3.53
N LYS A 388 19.65 -4.15 -3.05
CA LYS A 388 18.73 -3.45 -2.16
C LYS A 388 19.43 -2.96 -0.90
N GLY A 389 20.14 -3.87 -0.21
CA GLY A 389 20.89 -3.54 1.00
C GLY A 389 21.92 -2.43 0.76
N GLU A 390 22.66 -2.52 -0.35
CA GLU A 390 23.68 -1.53 -0.69
C GLU A 390 23.07 -0.15 -0.99
N VAL A 391 22.02 -0.09 -1.82
CA VAL A 391 21.37 1.17 -2.19
C VAL A 391 20.79 1.87 -0.96
N VAL A 392 20.03 1.14 -0.15
CA VAL A 392 19.36 1.75 1.02
C VAL A 392 20.37 2.17 2.08
N ARG A 393 21.33 1.32 2.41
CA ARG A 393 22.35 1.62 3.42
C ARG A 393 23.18 2.85 3.04
N ARG A 394 23.65 2.92 1.80
CA ARG A 394 24.42 4.08 1.28
C ARG A 394 23.58 5.35 1.30
N GLY A 395 22.32 5.27 0.87
CA GLY A 395 21.41 6.40 0.88
C GLY A 395 21.10 6.91 2.29
N VAL A 396 20.83 6.01 3.24
CA VAL A 396 20.62 6.39 4.64
C VAL A 396 21.86 7.07 5.20
N ALA A 397 23.04 6.51 4.97
CA ALA A 397 24.30 7.12 5.43
C ALA A 397 24.53 8.52 4.81
N ALA A 398 24.28 8.67 3.51
CA ALA A 398 24.45 9.94 2.82
C ALA A 398 23.49 11.04 3.30
N ILE A 399 22.23 10.68 3.57
CA ILE A 399 21.18 11.63 3.95
C ILE A 399 21.20 11.94 5.46
N THR A 400 21.38 10.91 6.30
CA THR A 400 21.21 11.03 7.76
C THR A 400 22.51 11.07 8.53
N GLY A 401 23.62 10.65 7.92
CA GLY A 401 24.91 10.45 8.59
C GLY A 401 24.97 9.18 9.46
N LEU A 402 23.89 8.37 9.52
CA LEU A 402 23.81 7.16 10.33
C LEU A 402 24.19 5.92 9.52
N THR A 403 24.97 5.03 10.13
CA THR A 403 25.30 3.72 9.54
C THR A 403 24.22 2.73 9.90
N MET A 404 23.29 2.49 8.97
CA MET A 404 22.15 1.61 9.20
C MET A 404 22.60 0.14 9.34
N PRO A 405 22.24 -0.56 10.44
CA PRO A 405 22.44 -2.00 10.56
C PRO A 405 21.64 -2.77 9.51
N THR A 406 22.17 -3.88 9.04
CA THR A 406 21.49 -4.78 8.10
C THR A 406 21.55 -6.20 8.61
N PHE A 407 20.42 -6.89 8.53
CA PHE A 407 20.27 -8.27 8.98
C PHE A 407 19.76 -9.14 7.82
N GLU A 408 19.90 -10.44 7.99
CA GLU A 408 19.33 -11.39 7.05
C GLU A 408 17.82 -11.20 6.93
N LYS A 409 17.31 -11.16 5.68
CA LYS A 409 15.90 -10.93 5.40
C LYS A 409 15.05 -12.09 5.90
N ARG A 410 14.02 -11.75 6.66
CA ARG A 410 12.93 -12.66 7.06
C ARG A 410 11.59 -12.09 6.61
N ARG A 411 10.64 -12.96 6.37
CA ARG A 411 9.26 -12.51 6.13
C ARG A 411 8.65 -12.08 7.44
N PHE A 412 8.06 -10.90 7.48
CA PHE A 412 7.44 -10.30 8.67
C PHE A 412 6.51 -11.26 9.42
N GLN A 413 5.61 -11.96 8.73
CA GLN A 413 4.66 -12.87 9.36
C GLN A 413 5.33 -14.09 10.04
N ARG A 414 6.53 -14.48 9.63
CA ARG A 414 7.33 -15.52 10.31
C ARG A 414 8.32 -14.94 11.30
N GLY A 415 8.79 -13.73 11.09
CA GLY A 415 9.68 -13.03 12.01
C GLY A 415 9.00 -12.59 13.31
N ALA A 416 7.70 -12.27 13.26
CA ALA A 416 6.92 -11.87 14.43
C ALA A 416 6.57 -13.02 15.40
N THR A 417 6.77 -14.28 14.99
CA THR A 417 6.45 -15.49 15.77
C THR A 417 7.46 -16.61 15.52
N ASN A 418 7.22 -17.80 16.05
CA ASN A 418 7.94 -19.02 15.68
C ASN A 418 7.12 -19.88 14.70
N ASP A 419 7.80 -20.84 14.01
CA ASP A 419 7.16 -21.67 12.99
C ASP A 419 6.00 -22.51 13.55
N GLN A 420 6.11 -23.04 14.77
CA GLN A 420 5.06 -23.85 15.39
C GLN A 420 3.77 -23.04 15.63
N THR A 421 3.90 -21.85 16.17
CA THR A 421 2.76 -20.94 16.36
C THR A 421 2.19 -20.51 15.02
N PHE A 422 3.04 -20.19 14.05
CA PHE A 422 2.61 -19.81 12.70
C PHE A 422 1.75 -20.91 12.05
N ASP A 423 2.24 -22.16 12.05
CA ASP A 423 1.55 -23.31 11.45
C ASP A 423 0.26 -23.69 12.22
N THR A 424 0.13 -23.30 13.49
CA THR A 424 -1.10 -23.47 14.27
C THR A 424 -2.17 -22.44 13.94
N VAL A 425 -1.75 -21.20 13.68
CA VAL A 425 -2.67 -20.07 13.45
C VAL A 425 -3.17 -20.03 12.00
N PHE A 426 -2.29 -20.34 11.05
CA PHE A 426 -2.59 -20.15 9.63
C PHE A 426 -2.87 -21.46 8.90
N PRO A 427 -4.02 -21.53 8.17
CA PRO A 427 -4.29 -22.67 7.31
C PRO A 427 -3.19 -22.89 6.28
N THR A 428 -2.85 -24.15 6.02
CA THR A 428 -1.89 -24.52 4.98
C THR A 428 -2.51 -24.63 3.60
N ASP A 429 -3.83 -24.94 3.53
CA ASP A 429 -4.56 -25.04 2.28
C ASP A 429 -5.06 -23.67 1.79
N PRO A 430 -4.61 -23.17 0.62
CA PRO A 430 -5.09 -21.93 0.04
C PRO A 430 -6.61 -21.90 -0.22
N GLN A 431 -7.24 -23.06 -0.42
CA GLN A 431 -8.69 -23.14 -0.65
C GLN A 431 -9.49 -22.77 0.60
N GLU A 432 -8.96 -22.98 1.79
CA GLU A 432 -9.62 -22.60 3.04
C GLU A 432 -9.76 -21.05 3.14
N TYR A 433 -8.74 -20.31 2.78
CA TYR A 433 -8.81 -18.84 2.73
C TYR A 433 -9.89 -18.36 1.75
N ARG A 434 -9.95 -19.01 0.57
CA ARG A 434 -10.96 -18.68 -0.43
C ARG A 434 -12.38 -18.98 0.05
N GLN A 435 -12.59 -20.12 0.69
CA GLN A 435 -13.90 -20.49 1.24
C GLN A 435 -14.35 -19.49 2.31
N ARG A 436 -13.46 -19.14 3.26
CA ARG A 436 -13.73 -18.16 4.30
C ARG A 436 -14.07 -16.78 3.69
N PHE A 437 -13.35 -16.37 2.64
CA PHE A 437 -13.66 -15.13 1.95
C PHE A 437 -15.06 -15.16 1.29
N LEU A 438 -15.37 -16.22 0.54
CA LEU A 438 -16.63 -16.31 -0.19
C LEU A 438 -17.85 -16.42 0.75
N SER A 439 -17.70 -17.11 1.88
CA SER A 439 -18.79 -17.25 2.88
C SER A 439 -19.23 -15.92 3.50
N ARG A 440 -18.43 -14.85 3.39
CA ARG A 440 -18.81 -13.53 3.88
C ARG A 440 -19.91 -12.86 3.07
N TRP A 441 -20.13 -13.31 1.85
CA TRP A 441 -21.03 -12.70 0.87
C TRP A 441 -22.28 -13.55 0.57
N SER A 442 -22.48 -14.61 1.33
CA SER A 442 -23.63 -15.53 1.24
C SER A 442 -24.77 -15.17 2.19
#